data_73de2bd36a513c6c4beed23e30d48dcf
#
_entry.id   73de2bd36a513c6c4beed23e30d48dcf
#
_cell.length_a   1.000
_cell.length_b   1.000
_cell.length_c   1.000
_cell.angle_alpha   90.00
_cell.angle_beta   90.00
_cell.angle_gamma   90.00
#
_symmetry.space_group_name_H-M   'P 1'
#
loop_
_entity.id
_entity.type
_entity.pdbx_description
1 polymer ?
#
loop_
_entity_poly.entity_id
_entity_poly.type
_entity_poly.pdbx_seq_one_letter_code
_entity_poly.pdbx_strand_id
1 'polypeptide(L)'
;MGRLFGTDGVRGVANDDLNCELAMNIGRAAATVLSNDNQRRLRILIAKDTRISSDMLEASMIAGLCSVGANVVRLGVIPTPAVAFLVGKYKADAGVMLTASHNPCEFNGIKIFSGDGYKLPDALEEQIESIVLDNAQETPRPTGGGVGCVTEAPNAARDYIDHIKSTVPFALDGM
;
A
#
# COMPACT_ATOMS: atom_id res chain seq x y z
N MET A 1 6.61 -0.08 -20.13
CA MET A 1 6.80 0.79 -18.96
C MET A 1 5.52 1.60 -18.82
N GLY A 2 4.88 1.53 -17.67
CA GLY A 2 3.62 2.22 -17.42
C GLY A 2 3.75 3.75 -17.54
N ARG A 3 2.63 4.43 -17.62
CA ARG A 3 2.58 5.90 -17.67
C ARG A 3 2.73 6.53 -16.28
N LEU A 4 2.41 5.77 -15.23
CA LEU A 4 2.45 6.18 -13.83
C LEU A 4 3.31 5.21 -13.00
N PHE A 5 3.12 3.90 -13.16
CA PHE A 5 3.90 2.87 -12.48
C PHE A 5 5.18 2.57 -13.24
N GLY A 6 6.31 2.73 -12.56
CA GLY A 6 7.61 2.23 -13.00
C GLY A 6 7.94 0.87 -12.39
N THR A 7 9.16 0.40 -12.59
CA THR A 7 9.66 -0.86 -11.99
C THR A 7 9.53 -0.89 -10.47
N ASP A 8 9.59 0.27 -9.83
CA ASP A 8 9.56 0.45 -8.37
C ASP A 8 8.28 1.11 -7.85
N GLY A 9 7.18 1.01 -8.57
CA GLY A 9 5.92 1.68 -8.25
C GLY A 9 5.87 3.11 -8.78
N VAL A 10 4.96 3.91 -8.24
CA VAL A 10 4.84 5.34 -8.55
C VAL A 10 5.85 6.10 -7.72
N ARG A 11 6.64 6.99 -8.33
CA ARG A 11 7.60 7.86 -7.65
C ARG A 11 7.52 9.29 -8.18
N GLY A 12 7.75 10.26 -7.30
CA GLY A 12 7.80 11.67 -7.66
C GLY A 12 8.27 12.54 -6.51
N VAL A 13 8.44 13.83 -6.78
CA VAL A 13 8.64 14.83 -5.73
C VAL A 13 7.34 14.94 -4.94
N ALA A 14 7.45 14.73 -3.63
CA ALA A 14 6.28 14.71 -2.76
C ALA A 14 5.63 16.10 -2.69
N ASN A 15 4.30 16.13 -2.76
CA ASN A 15 3.46 17.33 -2.79
C ASN A 15 3.58 18.17 -4.09
N ASP A 16 4.27 17.63 -5.09
CA ASP A 16 4.33 18.17 -6.46
C ASP A 16 3.86 17.07 -7.42
N ASP A 17 4.76 16.26 -7.98
CA ASP A 17 4.43 15.13 -8.85
C ASP A 17 3.55 14.09 -8.12
N LEU A 18 3.90 13.77 -6.88
CA LEU A 18 3.19 12.83 -6.03
C LEU A 18 2.48 13.60 -4.90
N ASN A 19 1.31 14.14 -5.21
CA ASN A 19 0.48 14.92 -4.28
C ASN A 19 -0.63 14.08 -3.63
N CYS A 20 -1.41 14.73 -2.77
CA CYS A 20 -2.51 14.09 -2.03
C CYS A 20 -3.60 13.55 -2.95
N GLU A 21 -3.96 14.30 -3.98
CA GLU A 21 -5.00 13.94 -4.94
C GLU A 21 -4.61 12.68 -5.71
N LEU A 22 -3.37 12.61 -6.18
CA LEU A 22 -2.85 11.44 -6.88
C LEU A 22 -2.82 10.22 -5.96
N ALA A 23 -2.31 10.36 -4.73
CA ALA A 23 -2.28 9.26 -3.75
C ALA A 23 -3.69 8.73 -3.43
N MET A 24 -4.67 9.63 -3.25
CA MET A 24 -6.07 9.27 -3.01
C MET A 24 -6.66 8.54 -4.23
N ASN A 25 -6.42 9.04 -5.43
CA ASN A 25 -6.95 8.44 -6.66
C ASN A 25 -6.32 7.06 -6.93
N ILE A 26 -5.01 6.89 -6.67
CA ILE A 26 -4.36 5.57 -6.72
C ILE A 26 -5.02 4.62 -5.72
N GLY A 27 -5.30 5.06 -4.50
CA GLY A 27 -5.99 4.25 -3.50
C GLY A 27 -7.37 3.80 -3.95
N ARG A 28 -8.18 4.70 -4.50
CA ARG A 28 -9.50 4.37 -5.07
C ARG A 28 -9.40 3.37 -6.21
N ALA A 29 -8.53 3.64 -7.17
CA ALA A 29 -8.35 2.79 -8.34
C ALA A 29 -7.83 1.40 -7.95
N ALA A 30 -6.83 1.33 -7.07
CA ALA A 30 -6.27 0.07 -6.59
C ALA A 30 -7.34 -0.80 -5.90
N ALA A 31 -8.11 -0.23 -4.98
CA ALA A 31 -9.18 -0.99 -4.32
C ALA A 31 -10.29 -1.39 -5.30
N THR A 32 -10.60 -0.57 -6.31
CA THR A 32 -11.57 -0.91 -7.34
C THR A 32 -11.09 -2.07 -8.21
N VAL A 33 -9.86 -2.05 -8.67
CA VAL A 33 -9.25 -3.09 -9.52
C VAL A 33 -9.07 -4.41 -8.75
N LEU A 34 -8.71 -4.34 -7.47
CA LEU A 34 -8.50 -5.52 -6.62
C LEU A 34 -9.81 -6.10 -6.07
N SER A 35 -10.93 -5.37 -6.19
CA SER A 35 -12.24 -5.85 -5.78
C SER A 35 -12.72 -6.90 -6.77
N ASN A 36 -12.55 -8.17 -6.42
CA ASN A 36 -13.22 -9.25 -7.11
C ASN A 36 -14.70 -9.29 -6.70
N ASP A 37 -15.59 -9.90 -7.52
CA ASP A 37 -17.02 -10.09 -7.25
C ASP A 37 -17.36 -10.86 -5.96
N ASN A 38 -16.37 -11.16 -5.15
CA ASN A 38 -16.52 -11.75 -3.84
C ASN A 38 -17.13 -10.71 -2.87
N GLN A 39 -18.23 -11.06 -2.24
CA GLN A 39 -18.99 -10.23 -1.26
C GLN A 39 -18.17 -9.79 -0.03
N ARG A 40 -16.88 -10.15 0.06
CA ARG A 40 -15.98 -9.80 1.17
C ARG A 40 -15.28 -8.47 0.89
N ARG A 41 -15.28 -7.59 1.86
CA ARG A 41 -14.53 -6.32 1.79
C ARG A 41 -13.03 -6.59 1.70
N LEU A 42 -12.36 -5.85 0.84
CA LEU A 42 -10.91 -5.86 0.77
C LEU A 42 -10.28 -5.45 2.10
N ARG A 43 -9.21 -6.12 2.45
CA ARG A 43 -8.35 -5.79 3.58
C ARG A 43 -6.97 -5.44 3.03
N ILE A 44 -6.58 -4.17 3.16
CA ILE A 44 -5.33 -3.65 2.60
C ILE A 44 -4.42 -3.19 3.74
N LEU A 45 -3.18 -3.68 3.75
CA LEU A 45 -2.16 -3.22 4.68
C LEU A 45 -1.52 -1.95 4.13
N ILE A 46 -1.17 -1.02 5.02
CA ILE A 46 -0.41 0.17 4.63
C ILE A 46 0.73 0.41 5.61
N ALA A 47 1.91 0.68 5.06
CA ALA A 47 3.12 1.02 5.80
C ALA A 47 3.85 2.16 5.12
N LYS A 48 4.78 2.76 5.85
CA LYS A 48 5.59 3.87 5.38
C LYS A 48 7.01 3.82 5.92
N ASP A 49 7.90 4.56 5.27
CA ASP A 49 9.21 4.88 5.82
C ASP A 49 9.16 6.18 6.68
N THR A 50 10.32 6.66 7.10
CA THR A 50 10.46 7.81 8.00
C THR A 50 10.42 9.17 7.29
N ARG A 51 10.11 9.25 5.99
CA ARG A 51 10.01 10.51 5.25
C ARG A 51 8.90 11.37 5.80
N ILE A 52 9.15 12.67 5.92
CA ILE A 52 8.17 13.64 6.46
C ILE A 52 6.87 13.66 5.63
N SER A 53 6.97 13.46 4.32
CA SER A 53 5.83 13.43 3.40
C SER A 53 4.98 12.14 3.51
N SER A 54 5.48 11.11 4.20
CA SER A 54 4.80 9.83 4.29
C SER A 54 3.50 9.91 5.08
N ASP A 55 3.39 10.78 6.09
CA ASP A 55 2.15 10.96 6.86
C ASP A 55 1.01 11.52 5.99
N MET A 56 1.33 12.54 5.19
CA MET A 56 0.38 13.17 4.27
C MET A 56 -0.11 12.17 3.21
N LEU A 57 0.80 11.46 2.58
CA LEU A 57 0.47 10.48 1.54
C LEU A 57 -0.28 9.27 2.11
N GLU A 58 0.07 8.82 3.32
CA GLU A 58 -0.64 7.75 4.03
C GLU A 58 -2.10 8.15 4.28
N ALA A 59 -2.33 9.34 4.82
CA ALA A 59 -3.69 9.83 5.09
C ALA A 59 -4.52 9.89 3.81
N SER A 60 -3.96 10.40 2.71
CA SER A 60 -4.62 10.47 1.41
C SER A 60 -4.92 9.10 0.81
N MET A 61 -3.95 8.20 0.84
CA MET A 61 -4.13 6.82 0.38
C MET A 61 -5.23 6.11 1.17
N ILE A 62 -5.22 6.22 2.50
CA ILE A 62 -6.24 5.65 3.38
C ILE A 62 -7.62 6.21 3.04
N ALA A 63 -7.74 7.52 2.87
CA ALA A 63 -9.00 8.16 2.48
C ALA A 63 -9.52 7.60 1.15
N GLY A 64 -8.63 7.44 0.15
CA GLY A 64 -8.95 6.82 -1.13
C GLY A 64 -9.49 5.40 -0.98
N LEU A 65 -8.75 4.53 -0.29
CA LEU A 65 -9.10 3.13 -0.05
C LEU A 65 -10.45 3.00 0.69
N CYS A 66 -10.62 3.71 1.80
CA CYS A 66 -11.84 3.66 2.60
C CYS A 66 -13.06 4.21 1.84
N SER A 67 -12.87 5.23 0.98
CA SER A 67 -13.96 5.84 0.22
C SER A 67 -14.65 4.89 -0.77
N VAL A 68 -13.99 3.82 -1.16
CA VAL A 68 -14.52 2.76 -2.05
C VAL A 68 -14.85 1.46 -1.30
N GLY A 69 -14.82 1.48 0.04
CA GLY A 69 -15.26 0.38 0.90
C GLY A 69 -14.17 -0.60 1.34
N ALA A 70 -12.89 -0.37 1.00
CA ALA A 70 -11.80 -1.21 1.47
C ALA A 70 -11.47 -0.92 2.94
N ASN A 71 -11.23 -1.96 3.73
CA ASN A 71 -10.70 -1.83 5.09
C ASN A 71 -9.18 -1.73 5.07
N VAL A 72 -8.64 -0.81 5.85
CA VAL A 72 -7.20 -0.56 5.93
C VAL A 72 -6.64 -0.97 7.29
N VAL A 73 -5.48 -1.62 7.27
CA VAL A 73 -4.72 -1.94 8.48
C VAL A 73 -3.39 -1.20 8.42
N ARG A 74 -3.19 -0.27 9.35
CA ARG A 74 -1.94 0.49 9.45
C ARG A 74 -0.87 -0.34 10.16
N LEU A 75 0.28 -0.47 9.52
CA LEU A 75 1.44 -1.19 10.05
C LEU A 75 2.46 -0.25 10.72
N GLY A 76 2.32 1.06 10.48
CA GLY A 76 3.27 2.06 10.95
C GLY A 76 4.55 2.12 10.10
N VAL A 77 5.64 2.52 10.74
CA VAL A 77 6.96 2.63 10.11
C VAL A 77 7.67 1.28 10.18
N ILE A 78 7.76 0.60 9.05
CA ILE A 78 8.42 -0.71 8.90
C ILE A 78 9.13 -0.80 7.55
N PRO A 79 10.13 -1.67 7.36
CA PRO A 79 10.82 -1.81 6.09
C PRO A 79 9.95 -2.48 5.02
N THR A 80 10.22 -2.17 3.75
CA THR A 80 9.48 -2.69 2.59
C THR A 80 9.25 -4.21 2.61
N PRO A 81 10.25 -5.07 2.88
CA PRO A 81 10.04 -6.51 2.90
C PRO A 81 9.10 -6.98 4.02
N ALA A 82 8.93 -6.19 5.08
CA ALA A 82 7.94 -6.50 6.12
C ALA A 82 6.51 -6.45 5.57
N VAL A 83 6.21 -5.49 4.67
CA VAL A 83 4.88 -5.42 4.03
C VAL A 83 4.60 -6.70 3.24
N ALA A 84 5.54 -7.12 2.39
CA ALA A 84 5.42 -8.33 1.60
C ALA A 84 5.15 -9.58 2.47
N PHE A 85 5.89 -9.73 3.56
CA PHE A 85 5.70 -10.83 4.53
C PHE A 85 4.34 -10.74 5.25
N LEU A 86 3.98 -9.56 5.74
CA LEU A 86 2.80 -9.37 6.58
C LEU A 86 1.49 -9.48 5.77
N VAL A 87 1.50 -9.19 4.47
CA VAL A 87 0.34 -9.44 3.61
C VAL A 87 -0.10 -10.89 3.72
N GLY A 88 0.81 -11.84 3.54
CA GLY A 88 0.52 -13.27 3.68
C GLY A 88 0.17 -13.65 5.12
N LYS A 89 0.96 -13.19 6.12
CA LYS A 89 0.73 -13.50 7.53
C LYS A 89 -0.65 -13.04 8.03
N TYR A 90 -1.07 -11.84 7.64
CA TYR A 90 -2.34 -11.26 8.07
C TYR A 90 -3.50 -11.58 7.12
N LYS A 91 -3.25 -12.37 6.07
CA LYS A 91 -4.25 -12.76 5.05
C LYS A 91 -4.95 -11.52 4.48
N ALA A 92 -4.16 -10.52 4.13
CA ALA A 92 -4.63 -9.31 3.48
C ALA A 92 -4.69 -9.52 1.95
N ASP A 93 -5.52 -8.74 1.28
CA ASP A 93 -5.70 -8.85 -0.18
C ASP A 93 -4.59 -8.09 -0.93
N ALA A 94 -4.00 -7.09 -0.28
CA ALA A 94 -2.89 -6.31 -0.82
C ALA A 94 -2.12 -5.60 0.30
N GLY A 95 -0.93 -5.09 -0.06
CA GLY A 95 -0.13 -4.24 0.79
C GLY A 95 0.34 -3.00 0.05
N VAL A 96 0.38 -1.87 0.74
CA VAL A 96 0.91 -0.60 0.23
C VAL A 96 2.11 -0.20 1.07
N MET A 97 3.20 0.17 0.39
CA MET A 97 4.38 0.75 1.02
C MET A 97 4.65 2.14 0.48
N LEU A 98 4.70 3.12 1.37
CA LEU A 98 5.05 4.51 1.05
C LEU A 98 6.54 4.72 1.29
N THR A 99 7.31 4.82 0.22
CA THR A 99 8.77 4.97 0.25
C THR A 99 9.33 5.32 -1.12
N ALA A 100 10.40 6.09 -1.15
CA ALA A 100 11.24 6.26 -2.34
C ALA A 100 12.63 5.61 -2.17
N SER A 101 12.76 4.62 -1.27
CA SER A 101 14.00 3.87 -1.06
C SER A 101 15.18 4.77 -0.68
N HIS A 102 16.19 4.90 -1.57
CA HIS A 102 17.40 5.70 -1.38
C HIS A 102 17.36 7.07 -2.06
N ASN A 103 16.23 7.44 -2.66
CA ASN A 103 16.09 8.77 -3.27
C ASN A 103 16.21 9.89 -2.21
N PRO A 104 16.60 11.12 -2.59
CA PRO A 104 16.60 12.27 -1.70
C PRO A 104 15.28 12.48 -0.96
N CYS A 105 15.30 13.25 0.12
CA CYS A 105 14.16 13.36 1.05
C CYS A 105 12.93 14.04 0.45
N GLU A 106 13.09 14.80 -0.61
CA GLU A 106 12.02 15.45 -1.37
C GLU A 106 11.13 14.44 -2.12
N PHE A 107 11.68 13.27 -2.47
CA PHE A 107 10.94 12.23 -3.17
C PHE A 107 10.14 11.35 -2.20
N ASN A 108 9.06 10.79 -2.70
CA ASN A 108 8.37 9.66 -2.09
C ASN A 108 7.83 8.74 -3.19
N GLY A 109 7.20 7.65 -2.80
CA GLY A 109 6.65 6.69 -3.76
C GLY A 109 5.59 5.82 -3.14
N ILE A 110 4.82 5.16 -4.00
CA ILE A 110 3.77 4.21 -3.65
C ILE A 110 4.08 2.89 -4.34
N LYS A 111 4.32 1.85 -3.56
CA LYS A 111 4.46 0.47 -4.04
C LYS A 111 3.27 -0.34 -3.60
N ILE A 112 2.71 -1.14 -4.50
CA ILE A 112 1.57 -2.02 -4.20
C ILE A 112 2.02 -3.47 -4.35
N PHE A 113 1.71 -4.27 -3.34
CA PHE A 113 1.96 -5.71 -3.29
C PHE A 113 0.63 -6.46 -3.39
N SER A 114 0.62 -7.55 -4.14
CA SER A 114 -0.50 -8.49 -4.20
C SER A 114 -0.67 -9.24 -2.87
N GLY A 115 -1.78 -9.98 -2.73
CA GLY A 115 -2.05 -10.84 -1.59
C GLY A 115 -0.98 -11.91 -1.33
N ASP A 116 -0.19 -12.24 -2.35
CA ASP A 116 0.93 -13.19 -2.26
C ASP A 116 2.25 -12.53 -1.82
N GLY A 117 2.25 -11.22 -1.57
CA GLY A 117 3.44 -10.47 -1.13
C GLY A 117 4.42 -10.11 -2.25
N TYR A 118 4.07 -10.30 -3.51
CA TYR A 118 4.85 -9.88 -4.67
C TYR A 118 4.41 -8.53 -5.20
N LYS A 119 5.25 -7.89 -6.01
CA LYS A 119 4.87 -6.69 -6.77
C LYS A 119 3.55 -6.98 -7.51
N LEU A 120 2.68 -5.97 -7.56
CA LEU A 120 1.42 -6.10 -8.31
C LEU A 120 1.73 -6.42 -9.78
N PRO A 121 1.00 -7.36 -10.42
CA PRO A 121 1.17 -7.65 -11.84
C PRO A 121 0.97 -6.41 -12.71
N ASP A 122 1.79 -6.25 -13.75
CA ASP A 122 1.77 -5.08 -14.63
C ASP A 122 0.39 -4.83 -15.24
N ALA A 123 -0.36 -5.90 -15.58
CA ALA A 123 -1.72 -5.76 -16.09
C ALA A 123 -2.71 -5.11 -15.10
N LEU A 124 -2.51 -5.30 -13.80
CA LEU A 124 -3.32 -4.63 -12.77
C LEU A 124 -2.84 -3.19 -12.55
N GLU A 125 -1.54 -2.94 -12.63
CA GLU A 125 -0.99 -1.57 -12.60
C GLU A 125 -1.53 -0.75 -13.77
N GLU A 126 -1.58 -1.30 -14.99
CA GLU A 126 -2.16 -0.65 -16.18
C GLU A 126 -3.66 -0.34 -16.02
N GLN A 127 -4.42 -1.23 -15.38
CA GLN A 127 -5.83 -0.97 -15.06
C GLN A 127 -5.97 0.19 -14.05
N ILE A 128 -5.14 0.21 -13.01
CA ILE A 128 -5.10 1.33 -12.05
C ILE A 128 -4.77 2.64 -12.77
N GLU A 129 -3.74 2.64 -13.64
CA GLU A 129 -3.36 3.82 -14.44
C GLU A 129 -4.52 4.34 -15.29
N SER A 130 -5.25 3.44 -15.96
CA SER A 130 -6.37 3.83 -16.83
C SER A 130 -7.51 4.49 -16.03
N ILE A 131 -7.76 4.02 -14.82
CA ILE A 131 -8.75 4.67 -13.93
C ILE A 131 -8.26 6.04 -13.48
N VAL A 132 -6.99 6.14 -13.05
CA VAL A 132 -6.42 7.38 -12.50
C VAL A 132 -6.25 8.46 -13.55
N LEU A 133 -5.75 8.10 -14.75
CA LEU A 133 -5.36 9.06 -15.77
C LEU A 133 -6.46 9.32 -16.80
N ASP A 134 -7.25 8.30 -17.14
CA ASP A 134 -8.23 8.37 -18.24
C ASP A 134 -9.68 8.33 -17.76
N ASN A 135 -9.92 8.16 -16.45
CA ASN A 135 -11.26 7.93 -15.88
C ASN A 135 -11.99 6.76 -16.58
N ALA A 136 -11.25 5.71 -16.93
CA ALA A 136 -11.77 4.59 -17.73
C ALA A 136 -12.88 3.80 -17.02
N GLN A 137 -12.99 3.93 -15.72
CA GLN A 137 -14.04 3.29 -14.91
C GLN A 137 -14.43 4.19 -13.73
N GLU A 138 -15.72 4.28 -13.43
CA GLU A 138 -16.17 4.91 -12.19
C GLU A 138 -15.79 4.07 -10.97
N THR A 139 -15.29 4.75 -9.93
CA THR A 139 -15.02 4.10 -8.65
C THR A 139 -16.28 4.07 -7.78
N PRO A 140 -16.57 2.95 -7.09
CA PRO A 140 -17.72 2.87 -6.18
C PRO A 140 -17.72 3.97 -5.13
N ARG A 141 -18.89 4.44 -4.74
CA ARG A 141 -19.05 5.39 -3.63
C ARG A 141 -20.06 4.87 -2.61
N PRO A 142 -19.71 3.82 -1.87
CA PRO A 142 -20.61 3.27 -0.86
C PRO A 142 -20.87 4.30 0.26
N THR A 143 -22.03 4.20 0.89
CA THR A 143 -22.44 5.07 2.01
C THR A 143 -22.69 4.26 3.28
N GLY A 144 -22.81 4.96 4.39
CA GLY A 144 -23.12 4.36 5.68
C GLY A 144 -22.15 3.23 6.03
N GLY A 145 -22.67 2.08 6.41
CA GLY A 145 -21.87 0.91 6.72
C GLY A 145 -21.05 0.35 5.55
N GLY A 146 -21.22 0.84 4.33
CA GLY A 146 -20.44 0.46 3.14
C GLY A 146 -19.05 1.09 3.08
N VAL A 147 -18.83 2.22 3.76
CA VAL A 147 -17.51 2.87 3.83
C VAL A 147 -16.51 1.99 4.58
N GLY A 148 -15.26 1.96 4.10
CA GLY A 148 -14.18 1.22 4.75
C GLY A 148 -13.77 1.81 6.10
N CYS A 149 -13.13 1.00 6.93
CA CYS A 149 -12.62 1.44 8.22
C CYS A 149 -11.11 1.23 8.33
N VAL A 150 -10.50 1.93 9.29
CA VAL A 150 -9.06 1.85 9.58
C VAL A 150 -8.87 1.16 10.92
N THR A 151 -7.90 0.25 10.96
CA THR A 151 -7.45 -0.40 12.20
C THR A 151 -5.92 -0.35 12.27
N GLU A 152 -5.38 -0.51 13.46
CA GLU A 152 -3.93 -0.58 13.69
C GLU A 152 -3.47 -2.03 13.87
N ALA A 153 -2.24 -2.33 13.46
CA ALA A 153 -1.56 -3.58 13.75
C ALA A 153 -0.37 -3.32 14.69
N PRO A 154 -0.59 -3.18 16.00
CA PRO A 154 0.46 -2.78 16.94
C PRO A 154 1.63 -3.77 17.02
N ASN A 155 1.41 -5.02 16.61
CA ASN A 155 2.43 -6.07 16.63
C ASN A 155 3.17 -6.24 15.30
N ALA A 156 2.88 -5.44 14.26
CA ALA A 156 3.44 -5.62 12.93
C ALA A 156 4.97 -5.69 12.90
N ALA A 157 5.63 -4.74 13.57
CA ALA A 157 7.10 -4.72 13.67
C ALA A 157 7.63 -5.95 14.40
N ARG A 158 7.00 -6.35 15.51
CA ARG A 158 7.38 -7.53 16.28
C ARG A 158 7.23 -8.82 15.47
N ASP A 159 6.12 -8.97 14.78
CA ASP A 159 5.85 -10.13 13.94
C ASP A 159 6.90 -10.29 12.84
N TYR A 160 7.35 -9.17 12.25
CA TYR A 160 8.41 -9.21 11.25
C TYR A 160 9.78 -9.51 11.86
N ILE A 161 10.13 -8.93 13.02
CA ILE A 161 11.36 -9.22 13.76
C ILE A 161 11.43 -10.71 14.10
N ASP A 162 10.35 -11.28 14.63
CA ASP A 162 10.30 -12.69 15.00
C ASP A 162 10.44 -13.61 13.77
N HIS A 163 9.87 -13.21 12.63
CA HIS A 163 10.11 -13.89 11.35
C HIS A 163 11.59 -13.86 10.95
N ILE A 164 12.23 -12.69 10.92
CA ILE A 164 13.64 -12.58 10.56
C ILE A 164 14.51 -13.41 11.50
N LYS A 165 14.26 -13.37 12.81
CA LYS A 165 14.98 -14.20 13.78
C LYS A 165 14.82 -15.68 13.48
N SER A 166 13.66 -16.14 13.05
CA SER A 166 13.42 -17.56 12.74
C SER A 166 14.19 -18.06 11.50
N THR A 167 14.67 -17.15 10.65
CA THR A 167 15.49 -17.52 9.46
C THR A 167 16.97 -17.71 9.80
N VAL A 168 17.41 -17.34 11.00
CA VAL A 168 18.79 -17.50 11.46
C VAL A 168 18.87 -18.78 12.29
N PRO A 169 19.63 -19.80 11.82
CA PRO A 169 19.67 -21.13 12.47
C PRO A 169 20.58 -21.22 13.71
N PHE A 170 21.22 -20.13 14.09
CA PHE A 170 22.20 -20.09 15.20
C PHE A 170 22.02 -18.80 16.03
N ALA A 171 22.46 -18.86 17.29
CA ALA A 171 22.45 -17.70 18.17
C ALA A 171 23.53 -16.68 17.73
N LEU A 172 23.20 -15.40 17.79
CA LEU A 172 24.11 -14.29 17.49
C LEU A 172 24.66 -13.62 18.77
N ASP A 173 24.53 -14.29 19.92
CA ASP A 173 24.95 -13.78 21.21
C ASP A 173 26.49 -13.57 21.22
N GLY A 174 26.90 -12.35 21.46
CA GLY A 174 28.33 -11.98 21.54
C GLY A 174 29.01 -11.63 20.20
N MET A 175 28.24 -11.44 19.12
CA MET A 175 28.76 -10.91 17.85
C MET A 175 28.69 -9.40 17.81
#